data_55a1d81499895dece38ece6edaebbc01
#
_entry.id   55a1d81499895dece38ece6edaebbc01
#
_cell.length_a   1.000
_cell.length_b   1.000
_cell.length_c   1.000
_cell.angle_alpha   90.00
_cell.angle_beta   90.00
_cell.angle_gamma   90.00
#
_symmetry.space_group_name_H-M   'P 1'
#
loop_
_entity.id
_entity.type
_entity.pdbx_description
1 polymer ?
#
loop_
_entity_poly.entity_id
_entity_poly.type
_entity_poly.pdbx_seq_one_letter_code
_entity_poly.pdbx_strand_id
1 'polypeptide(L)'
;TFHGILLDSLFENANDDWLHVHQLVEQGIENGVVQPLHSNVFNANEIEQAFRFMSQGKHMGKVVIKVYDESRPMVRALRKTWFSPNKTYIITGGLGGFGLELTEWLVERGARNLILCSRSGVRTGYQLKKINYLETFFEAKISISKLNITNEKECEELISQCSLPIGGIFHLAAVLQDGLFENLTADLFNEVVDIKYNGTKYLDIYTRIYSQKSLDYFVVFSSISCGRGNAGQTNYGYANSTMERICEQRQKDGLP
;
A
#
# COMPACT_ATOMS: atom_id res chain seq x y z
N THR A 1 -46.12 -16.17 20.48
CA THR A 1 -45.91 -15.20 19.40
C THR A 1 -44.45 -14.83 19.39
N PHE A 2 -43.78 -14.96 18.24
CA PHE A 2 -42.38 -14.50 18.08
C PHE A 2 -42.40 -13.15 17.39
N HIS A 3 -41.67 -12.22 17.96
CA HIS A 3 -41.47 -10.92 17.36
C HIS A 3 -40.00 -10.77 16.97
N GLY A 4 -39.75 -10.61 15.67
CA GLY A 4 -38.42 -10.26 15.18
C GLY A 4 -38.23 -8.74 15.30
N ILE A 5 -37.16 -8.33 15.96
CA ILE A 5 -36.80 -6.91 16.08
C ILE A 5 -35.54 -6.69 15.25
N LEU A 6 -35.65 -5.87 14.22
CA LEU A 6 -34.50 -5.38 13.47
C LEU A 6 -34.09 -4.04 14.08
N LEU A 7 -33.04 -4.05 14.87
CA LEU A 7 -32.59 -2.88 15.63
C LEU A 7 -32.20 -1.73 14.71
N ASP A 8 -31.63 -2.02 13.57
CA ASP A 8 -31.21 -1.01 12.57
C ASP A 8 -32.36 -0.16 12.07
N SER A 9 -33.57 -0.71 12.00
CA SER A 9 -34.76 0.05 11.59
C SER A 9 -35.12 1.23 12.52
N LEU A 10 -34.67 1.19 13.78
CA LEU A 10 -34.82 2.28 14.73
C LEU A 10 -33.93 3.47 14.42
N PHE A 11 -32.83 3.26 13.65
CA PHE A 11 -31.85 4.30 13.30
C PHE A 11 -32.05 4.87 11.90
N GLU A 12 -32.76 4.15 11.03
CA GLU A 12 -32.94 4.56 9.63
C GLU A 12 -33.90 5.74 9.44
N ASN A 13 -34.84 5.93 10.37
CA ASN A 13 -35.76 7.05 10.36
C ASN A 13 -35.81 7.70 11.73
N ALA A 14 -35.63 9.01 11.80
CA ALA A 14 -35.86 9.77 13.03
C ALA A 14 -37.37 9.75 13.33
N ASN A 15 -37.84 8.68 13.97
CA ASN A 15 -39.23 8.48 14.36
C ASN A 15 -39.41 8.58 15.87
N ASP A 16 -40.64 8.75 16.32
CA ASP A 16 -40.99 8.85 17.73
C ASP A 16 -40.68 7.53 18.48
N ASP A 17 -40.61 6.39 17.80
CA ASP A 17 -40.31 5.10 18.40
C ASP A 17 -38.91 5.07 19.02
N TRP A 18 -37.91 5.70 18.37
CA TRP A 18 -36.56 5.83 18.90
C TRP A 18 -36.54 6.57 20.25
N LEU A 19 -37.26 7.73 20.32
CA LEU A 19 -37.36 8.51 21.56
C LEU A 19 -38.06 7.73 22.65
N HIS A 20 -39.13 7.01 22.32
CA HIS A 20 -39.87 6.19 23.26
C HIS A 20 -39.02 5.03 23.83
N VAL A 21 -38.28 4.34 22.96
CA VAL A 21 -37.35 3.24 23.37
C VAL A 21 -36.25 3.80 24.25
N HIS A 22 -35.70 4.98 23.91
CA HIS A 22 -34.66 5.64 24.71
C HIS A 22 -35.16 5.95 26.13
N GLN A 23 -36.35 6.53 26.26
CA GLN A 23 -36.98 6.82 27.57
C GLN A 23 -37.22 5.55 28.38
N LEU A 24 -37.68 4.47 27.75
CA LEU A 24 -37.89 3.19 28.44
C LEU A 24 -36.56 2.59 28.95
N VAL A 25 -35.47 2.72 28.20
CA VAL A 25 -34.15 2.27 28.61
C VAL A 25 -33.63 3.12 29.78
N GLU A 26 -33.76 4.45 29.73
CA GLU A 26 -33.37 5.34 30.85
C GLU A 26 -34.12 4.99 32.14
N GLN A 27 -35.43 4.88 32.06
CA GLN A 27 -36.25 4.48 33.21
C GLN A 27 -35.87 3.09 33.73
N GLY A 28 -35.58 2.15 32.80
CA GLY A 28 -35.14 0.80 33.15
C GLY A 28 -33.80 0.79 33.90
N ILE A 29 -32.87 1.68 33.52
CA ILE A 29 -31.57 1.84 34.20
C ILE A 29 -31.81 2.45 35.61
N GLU A 30 -32.60 3.52 35.71
CA GLU A 30 -32.92 4.19 36.99
C GLU A 30 -33.58 3.24 37.98
N ASN A 31 -34.50 2.39 37.50
CA ASN A 31 -35.22 1.41 38.31
C ASN A 31 -34.45 0.10 38.57
N GLY A 32 -33.22 -0.04 37.98
CA GLY A 32 -32.39 -1.24 38.13
C GLY A 32 -32.88 -2.48 37.36
N VAL A 33 -33.92 -2.33 36.52
CA VAL A 33 -34.44 -3.40 35.66
C VAL A 33 -33.46 -3.68 34.48
N VAL A 34 -32.91 -2.60 33.90
CA VAL A 34 -31.87 -2.69 32.91
C VAL A 34 -30.51 -2.63 33.60
N GLN A 35 -29.75 -3.71 33.52
CA GLN A 35 -28.43 -3.81 34.13
C GLN A 35 -27.35 -3.99 33.05
N PRO A 36 -26.11 -3.53 33.31
CA PRO A 36 -24.99 -3.75 32.41
C PRO A 36 -24.80 -5.23 32.13
N LEU A 37 -24.48 -5.54 30.88
CA LEU A 37 -24.10 -6.89 30.51
C LEU A 37 -22.83 -7.31 31.25
N HIS A 38 -22.76 -8.60 31.61
CA HIS A 38 -21.52 -9.17 32.13
C HIS A 38 -20.35 -8.86 31.17
N SER A 39 -19.22 -8.44 31.72
CA SER A 39 -18.06 -8.11 30.92
C SER A 39 -16.83 -8.88 31.40
N ASN A 40 -16.09 -9.44 30.43
CA ASN A 40 -14.75 -9.98 30.65
C ASN A 40 -13.75 -8.89 30.28
N VAL A 41 -13.00 -8.41 31.27
CA VAL A 41 -12.06 -7.30 31.09
C VAL A 41 -10.65 -7.88 30.93
N PHE A 42 -9.98 -7.49 29.87
CA PHE A 42 -8.57 -7.78 29.58
C PHE A 42 -7.75 -6.50 29.68
N ASN A 43 -6.51 -6.61 30.13
CA ASN A 43 -5.59 -5.49 30.14
C ASN A 43 -5.02 -5.23 28.74
N ALA A 44 -4.43 -4.08 28.52
CA ALA A 44 -3.88 -3.69 27.22
C ALA A 44 -2.77 -4.63 26.69
N ASN A 45 -2.04 -5.29 27.58
CA ASN A 45 -1.04 -6.29 27.22
C ASN A 45 -1.62 -7.70 26.93
N GLU A 46 -2.92 -7.90 27.13
CA GLU A 46 -3.64 -9.17 26.93
C GLU A 46 -4.55 -9.14 25.68
N ILE A 47 -4.31 -8.19 24.77
CA ILE A 47 -5.13 -7.99 23.56
C ILE A 47 -5.27 -9.29 22.75
N GLU A 48 -4.19 -10.02 22.56
CA GLU A 48 -4.23 -11.28 21.80
C GLU A 48 -5.14 -12.31 22.49
N GLN A 49 -5.08 -12.39 23.82
CA GLN A 49 -5.94 -13.30 24.59
C GLN A 49 -7.40 -12.91 24.49
N ALA A 50 -7.72 -11.61 24.51
CA ALA A 50 -9.08 -11.10 24.33
C ALA A 50 -9.66 -11.50 22.97
N PHE A 51 -8.89 -11.33 21.90
CA PHE A 51 -9.31 -11.74 20.56
C PHE A 51 -9.47 -13.26 20.42
N ARG A 52 -8.54 -14.04 20.97
CA ARG A 52 -8.65 -15.51 21.00
C ARG A 52 -9.86 -15.96 21.80
N PHE A 53 -10.15 -15.33 22.94
CA PHE A 53 -11.32 -15.62 23.76
C PHE A 53 -12.62 -15.33 22.99
N MET A 54 -12.68 -14.19 22.29
CA MET A 54 -13.83 -13.82 21.48
C MET A 54 -14.02 -14.76 20.28
N SER A 55 -12.94 -15.17 19.61
CA SER A 55 -12.99 -16.06 18.45
C SER A 55 -13.50 -17.49 18.77
N GLN A 56 -13.40 -17.91 20.02
CA GLN A 56 -13.94 -19.21 20.45
C GLN A 56 -15.49 -19.24 20.52
N GLY A 57 -16.14 -18.06 20.46
CA GLY A 57 -17.60 -17.95 20.50
C GLY A 57 -18.26 -18.42 21.82
N LYS A 58 -17.48 -18.61 22.90
CA LYS A 58 -17.95 -19.09 24.21
C LYS A 58 -18.18 -17.97 25.22
N HIS A 59 -17.81 -16.74 24.88
CA HIS A 59 -18.02 -15.60 25.77
C HIS A 59 -19.50 -15.24 25.89
N MET A 60 -19.91 -14.85 27.09
CA MET A 60 -21.22 -14.27 27.35
C MET A 60 -21.03 -12.79 27.74
N GLY A 61 -21.88 -11.91 27.22
CA GLY A 61 -21.79 -10.48 27.47
C GLY A 61 -20.70 -9.79 26.63
N LYS A 62 -19.94 -8.88 27.24
CA LYS A 62 -18.95 -8.03 26.56
C LYS A 62 -17.53 -8.49 26.82
N VAL A 63 -16.69 -8.42 25.78
CA VAL A 63 -15.23 -8.51 25.90
C VAL A 63 -14.68 -7.09 25.82
N VAL A 64 -14.04 -6.64 26.89
CA VAL A 64 -13.57 -5.26 27.05
C VAL A 64 -12.08 -5.26 27.21
N ILE A 65 -11.39 -4.38 26.48
CA ILE A 65 -9.95 -4.15 26.65
C ILE A 65 -9.76 -2.83 27.40
N LYS A 66 -9.13 -2.90 28.57
CA LYS A 66 -8.81 -1.73 29.39
C LYS A 66 -7.56 -1.05 28.81
N VAL A 67 -7.76 0.04 28.05
CA VAL A 67 -6.68 0.75 27.34
C VAL A 67 -5.93 1.72 28.26
N TYR A 68 -6.65 2.30 29.24
CA TYR A 68 -6.09 3.20 30.22
C TYR A 68 -5.92 2.50 31.56
N ASP A 69 -4.67 2.36 31.98
CA ASP A 69 -4.31 2.06 33.36
C ASP A 69 -3.20 3.03 33.77
N GLU A 70 -3.10 3.32 35.06
CA GLU A 70 -2.02 4.14 35.64
C GLU A 70 -0.64 3.52 35.37
N SER A 71 -0.56 2.19 35.31
CA SER A 71 0.61 1.46 34.82
C SER A 71 0.62 1.47 33.29
N ARG A 72 1.43 2.32 32.67
CA ARG A 72 1.63 2.32 31.20
C ARG A 72 2.13 0.94 30.75
N PRO A 73 1.31 0.09 30.15
CA PRO A 73 1.78 -1.23 29.73
C PRO A 73 2.81 -1.08 28.61
N MET A 74 3.93 -1.79 28.76
CA MET A 74 4.91 -1.90 27.69
C MET A 74 4.34 -2.82 26.61
N VAL A 75 3.89 -2.24 25.50
CA VAL A 75 3.49 -2.99 24.31
C VAL A 75 4.63 -3.06 23.32
N ARG A 76 4.79 -4.21 22.66
CA ARG A 76 5.80 -4.36 21.61
C ARG A 76 5.44 -3.41 20.45
N ALA A 77 6.23 -2.38 20.27
CA ALA A 77 6.09 -1.50 19.13
C ALA A 77 6.54 -2.23 17.86
N LEU A 78 5.68 -2.33 16.86
CA LEU A 78 6.07 -2.67 15.51
C LEU A 78 6.75 -1.44 14.90
N ARG A 79 7.96 -1.62 14.39
CA ARG A 79 8.63 -0.53 13.65
C ARG A 79 7.79 -0.21 12.42
N LYS A 80 7.30 1.01 12.32
CA LYS A 80 6.75 1.52 11.06
C LYS A 80 7.90 1.68 10.07
N THR A 81 7.67 1.31 8.81
CA THR A 81 8.59 1.65 7.72
C THR A 81 8.76 3.17 7.67
N TRP A 82 9.99 3.63 7.60
CA TRP A 82 10.33 5.05 7.56
C TRP A 82 11.26 5.33 6.40
N PHE A 83 11.00 6.40 5.66
CA PHE A 83 11.78 6.85 4.52
C PHE A 83 12.53 8.14 4.86
N SER A 84 13.82 8.18 4.56
CA SER A 84 14.65 9.36 4.84
C SER A 84 14.19 10.57 4.01
N PRO A 85 13.95 11.75 4.63
CA PRO A 85 13.61 12.95 3.89
C PRO A 85 14.78 13.48 3.02
N ASN A 86 16.00 13.03 3.28
CA ASN A 86 17.21 13.45 2.60
C ASN A 86 17.64 12.49 1.48
N LYS A 87 16.77 11.58 1.05
CA LYS A 87 16.97 10.67 -0.06
C LYS A 87 15.89 10.85 -1.11
N THR A 88 16.22 10.52 -2.37
CA THR A 88 15.27 10.52 -3.49
C THR A 88 14.64 9.14 -3.64
N TYR A 89 13.35 9.10 -3.92
CA TYR A 89 12.60 7.87 -4.21
C TYR A 89 12.01 7.95 -5.62
N ILE A 90 12.38 7.00 -6.47
CA ILE A 90 11.96 6.96 -7.88
C ILE A 90 10.83 5.94 -8.02
N ILE A 91 9.72 6.38 -8.62
CA ILE A 91 8.53 5.55 -8.82
C ILE A 91 8.23 5.52 -10.31
N THR A 92 8.54 4.42 -10.99
CA THR A 92 8.18 4.26 -12.40
C THR A 92 6.72 3.88 -12.53
N GLY A 93 6.00 4.46 -13.49
CA GLY A 93 4.55 4.38 -13.52
C GLY A 93 3.87 5.17 -12.39
N GLY A 94 4.57 6.15 -11.81
CA GLY A 94 4.18 6.88 -10.61
C GLY A 94 2.91 7.71 -10.73
N LEU A 95 2.48 8.06 -11.95
CA LEU A 95 1.22 8.77 -12.19
C LEU A 95 0.02 7.84 -12.44
N GLY A 96 0.21 6.52 -12.39
CA GLY A 96 -0.89 5.55 -12.35
C GLY A 96 -1.62 5.57 -11.00
N GLY A 97 -2.82 4.97 -10.94
CA GLY A 97 -3.63 4.97 -9.71
C GLY A 97 -2.87 4.41 -8.51
N PHE A 98 -2.26 3.23 -8.66
CA PHE A 98 -1.45 2.64 -7.59
C PHE A 98 -0.16 3.45 -7.30
N GLY A 99 0.47 4.03 -8.34
CA GLY A 99 1.66 4.86 -8.18
C GLY A 99 1.42 6.09 -7.31
N LEU A 100 0.27 6.75 -7.48
CA LEU A 100 -0.12 7.91 -6.68
C LEU A 100 -0.40 7.55 -5.21
N GLU A 101 -1.07 6.43 -4.96
CA GLU A 101 -1.32 5.95 -3.61
C GLU A 101 -0.02 5.52 -2.91
N LEU A 102 0.89 4.87 -3.64
CA LEU A 102 2.22 4.55 -3.12
C LEU A 102 3.02 5.83 -2.81
N THR A 103 2.92 6.85 -3.67
CA THR A 103 3.56 8.15 -3.46
C THR A 103 3.10 8.78 -2.15
N GLU A 104 1.80 8.83 -1.89
CA GLU A 104 1.24 9.33 -0.63
C GLU A 104 1.73 8.51 0.56
N TRP A 105 1.66 7.19 0.47
CA TRP A 105 2.13 6.29 1.51
C TRP A 105 3.61 6.49 1.87
N LEU A 106 4.47 6.74 0.87
CA LEU A 106 5.88 7.06 1.08
C LEU A 106 6.05 8.41 1.79
N VAL A 107 5.29 9.42 1.35
CA VAL A 107 5.34 10.78 1.91
C VAL A 107 4.86 10.81 3.37
N GLU A 108 3.76 10.14 3.69
CA GLU A 108 3.26 9.98 5.06
C GLU A 108 4.29 9.31 5.99
N ARG A 109 5.20 8.52 5.42
CA ARG A 109 6.27 7.81 6.14
C ARG A 109 7.63 8.47 6.05
N GLY A 110 7.67 9.73 5.67
CA GLY A 110 8.87 10.56 5.78
C GLY A 110 9.56 10.90 4.48
N ALA A 111 9.25 10.25 3.35
CA ALA A 111 9.83 10.63 2.06
C ALA A 111 9.47 12.09 1.72
N ARG A 112 10.46 12.84 1.22
CA ARG A 112 10.26 14.26 0.86
C ARG A 112 10.70 14.59 -0.55
N ASN A 113 11.50 13.75 -1.19
CA ASN A 113 11.96 13.97 -2.55
C ASN A 113 11.60 12.76 -3.40
N LEU A 114 10.68 12.95 -4.33
CA LEU A 114 10.15 11.88 -5.16
C LEU A 114 10.24 12.24 -6.64
N ILE A 115 10.57 11.24 -7.48
CA ILE A 115 10.54 11.36 -8.93
C ILE A 115 9.51 10.35 -9.45
N LEU A 116 8.44 10.86 -10.04
CA LEU A 116 7.40 10.04 -10.65
C LEU A 116 7.66 9.94 -12.15
N CYS A 117 8.05 8.76 -12.63
CA CYS A 117 8.30 8.55 -14.04
C CYS A 117 6.99 8.22 -14.77
N SER A 118 6.70 8.98 -15.82
CA SER A 118 5.55 8.78 -16.69
C SER A 118 5.81 9.37 -18.06
N ARG A 119 5.77 8.57 -19.13
CA ARG A 119 5.99 8.99 -20.51
C ARG A 119 5.07 10.15 -20.94
N SER A 120 3.87 10.19 -20.42
CA SER A 120 2.87 11.19 -20.80
C SER A 120 2.80 12.40 -19.88
N GLY A 121 3.47 12.38 -18.73
CA GLY A 121 3.36 13.41 -17.70
C GLY A 121 1.97 13.45 -17.06
N VAL A 122 1.68 14.54 -16.34
CA VAL A 122 0.37 14.77 -15.72
C VAL A 122 -0.69 15.00 -16.79
N ARG A 123 -1.79 14.26 -16.74
CA ARG A 123 -2.90 14.34 -17.73
C ARG A 123 -4.26 14.64 -17.12
N THR A 124 -4.45 14.38 -15.82
CA THR A 124 -5.76 14.51 -15.18
C THR A 124 -5.71 15.49 -14.01
N GLY A 125 -6.86 16.14 -13.76
CA GLY A 125 -7.02 17.00 -12.59
C GLY A 125 -6.82 16.24 -11.26
N TYR A 126 -7.15 14.95 -11.23
CA TYR A 126 -6.91 14.11 -10.05
C TYR A 126 -5.41 13.98 -9.73
N GLN A 127 -4.59 13.68 -10.76
CA GLN A 127 -3.14 13.59 -10.60
C GLN A 127 -2.57 14.91 -10.08
N LEU A 128 -2.97 16.03 -10.68
CA LEU A 128 -2.51 17.36 -10.25
C LEU A 128 -2.95 17.67 -8.82
N LYS A 129 -4.21 17.40 -8.47
CA LYS A 129 -4.73 17.61 -7.12
C LYS A 129 -3.97 16.79 -6.07
N LYS A 130 -3.67 15.53 -6.37
CA LYS A 130 -2.94 14.64 -5.46
C LYS A 130 -1.51 15.13 -5.24
N ILE A 131 -0.81 15.51 -6.31
CA ILE A 131 0.55 16.09 -6.23
C ILE A 131 0.53 17.37 -5.40
N ASN A 132 -0.31 18.33 -5.74
CA ASN A 132 -0.42 19.60 -5.01
C ASN A 132 -0.75 19.39 -3.51
N TYR A 133 -1.60 18.42 -3.21
CA TYR A 133 -1.90 18.05 -1.82
C TYR A 133 -0.65 17.61 -1.07
N LEU A 134 0.13 16.69 -1.66
CA LEU A 134 1.35 16.18 -1.03
C LEU A 134 2.44 17.25 -0.89
N GLU A 135 2.56 18.15 -1.87
CA GLU A 135 3.51 19.26 -1.82
C GLU A 135 3.11 20.31 -0.78
N THR A 136 1.81 20.62 -0.67
CA THR A 136 1.33 21.68 0.23
C THR A 136 1.28 21.21 1.69
N PHE A 137 0.77 20.01 1.96
CA PHE A 137 0.53 19.55 3.34
C PHE A 137 1.71 18.82 3.96
N PHE A 138 2.56 18.20 3.14
CA PHE A 138 3.71 17.43 3.63
C PHE A 138 5.06 18.04 3.24
N GLU A 139 5.05 19.17 2.53
CA GLU A 139 6.27 19.82 2.01
C GLU A 139 7.11 18.87 1.16
N ALA A 140 6.46 17.92 0.48
CA ALA A 140 7.14 17.00 -0.42
C ALA A 140 7.54 17.73 -1.70
N LYS A 141 8.70 17.35 -2.27
CA LYS A 141 9.16 17.82 -3.59
C LYS A 141 8.92 16.69 -4.57
N ILE A 142 7.96 16.85 -5.47
CA ILE A 142 7.57 15.86 -6.45
C ILE A 142 7.94 16.33 -7.85
N SER A 143 8.89 15.63 -8.47
CA SER A 143 9.31 15.89 -9.84
C SER A 143 8.72 14.85 -10.78
N ILE A 144 8.29 15.28 -11.97
CA ILE A 144 7.78 14.38 -13.00
C ILE A 144 8.86 14.20 -14.06
N SER A 145 9.32 12.96 -14.22
CA SER A 145 10.26 12.58 -15.26
C SER A 145 9.53 11.91 -16.42
N LYS A 146 9.85 12.33 -17.64
CA LYS A 146 9.36 11.68 -18.87
C LYS A 146 10.38 10.75 -19.50
N LEU A 147 11.53 10.58 -18.88
CA LEU A 147 12.58 9.68 -19.35
C LEU A 147 12.06 8.24 -19.44
N ASN A 148 12.45 7.58 -20.51
CA ASN A 148 12.04 6.21 -20.79
C ASN A 148 13.02 5.22 -20.16
N ILE A 149 12.59 4.51 -19.14
CA ILE A 149 13.43 3.51 -18.43
C ILE A 149 13.84 2.30 -19.30
N THR A 150 13.18 2.10 -20.46
CA THR A 150 13.58 1.06 -21.42
C THR A 150 14.69 1.51 -22.36
N ASN A 151 15.00 2.79 -22.37
CA ASN A 151 16.15 3.35 -23.04
C ASN A 151 17.33 3.43 -22.05
N GLU A 152 18.40 2.77 -22.37
CA GLU A 152 19.56 2.64 -21.47
C GLU A 152 20.14 3.99 -21.05
N LYS A 153 20.34 4.90 -22.01
CA LYS A 153 20.90 6.24 -21.74
C LYS A 153 19.98 7.11 -20.90
N GLU A 154 18.67 7.07 -21.18
CA GLU A 154 17.68 7.81 -20.42
C GLU A 154 17.53 7.27 -18.99
N CYS A 155 17.64 5.95 -18.81
CA CYS A 155 17.66 5.34 -17.50
C CYS A 155 18.92 5.72 -16.69
N GLU A 156 20.08 5.76 -17.34
CA GLU A 156 21.32 6.27 -16.74
C GLU A 156 21.17 7.73 -16.32
N GLU A 157 20.64 8.56 -17.20
CA GLU A 157 20.38 9.98 -16.95
C GLU A 157 19.47 10.15 -15.72
N LEU A 158 18.36 9.40 -15.66
CA LEU A 158 17.41 9.42 -14.54
C LEU A 158 18.09 9.16 -13.19
N ILE A 159 19.00 8.21 -13.16
CA ILE A 159 19.68 7.78 -11.92
C ILE A 159 20.84 8.71 -11.58
N SER A 160 21.67 9.04 -12.56
CA SER A 160 22.91 9.82 -12.34
C SER A 160 22.66 11.30 -12.01
N GLN A 161 21.57 11.88 -12.49
CA GLN A 161 21.23 13.29 -12.27
C GLN A 161 20.47 13.58 -10.99
N CYS A 162 20.21 12.57 -10.14
CA CYS A 162 19.57 12.82 -8.86
C CYS A 162 20.42 13.70 -7.95
N SER A 163 19.89 14.84 -7.53
CA SER A 163 20.61 15.79 -6.67
C SER A 163 20.85 15.27 -5.24
N LEU A 164 20.01 14.35 -4.77
CA LEU A 164 20.15 13.70 -3.49
C LEU A 164 20.41 12.19 -3.69
N PRO A 165 21.05 11.52 -2.73
CA PRO A 165 21.24 10.07 -2.78
C PRO A 165 19.92 9.33 -2.99
N ILE A 166 19.91 8.33 -3.86
CA ILE A 166 18.71 7.51 -4.10
C ILE A 166 18.54 6.55 -2.91
N GLY A 167 17.37 6.66 -2.25
CA GLY A 167 16.95 5.77 -1.17
C GLY A 167 16.10 4.60 -1.62
N GLY A 168 15.38 4.73 -2.73
CA GLY A 168 14.54 3.65 -3.21
C GLY A 168 14.11 3.76 -4.66
N ILE A 169 14.00 2.59 -5.28
CA ILE A 169 13.38 2.39 -6.58
C ILE A 169 12.11 1.57 -6.38
N PHE A 170 11.00 2.05 -6.94
CA PHE A 170 9.71 1.37 -6.96
C PHE A 170 9.26 1.24 -8.42
N HIS A 171 9.42 0.05 -8.98
CA HIS A 171 9.16 -0.20 -10.39
C HIS A 171 7.77 -0.76 -10.62
N LEU A 172 6.82 0.15 -10.93
CA LEU A 172 5.40 -0.16 -11.18
C LEU A 172 5.04 -0.10 -12.67
N ALA A 173 5.92 0.45 -13.51
CA ALA A 173 5.62 0.60 -14.93
C ALA A 173 5.26 -0.76 -15.56
N ALA A 174 4.17 -0.78 -16.28
CA ALA A 174 3.68 -1.94 -17.00
C ALA A 174 2.85 -1.51 -18.22
N VAL A 175 2.87 -2.36 -19.23
CA VAL A 175 1.92 -2.35 -20.35
C VAL A 175 1.35 -3.75 -20.44
N LEU A 176 0.08 -3.86 -20.77
CA LEU A 176 -0.59 -5.13 -21.01
C LEU A 176 -0.90 -5.25 -22.50
N GLN A 177 -0.46 -6.35 -23.09
CA GLN A 177 -0.77 -6.76 -24.45
C GLN A 177 -1.28 -8.21 -24.38
N ASP A 178 -2.49 -8.32 -23.79
CA ASP A 178 -3.11 -9.62 -23.53
C ASP A 178 -3.61 -10.23 -24.85
N GLY A 179 -3.37 -11.52 -25.03
CA GLY A 179 -3.79 -12.29 -26.19
C GLY A 179 -3.42 -13.76 -26.06
N LEU A 180 -4.18 -14.63 -26.72
CA LEU A 180 -3.79 -16.04 -26.82
C LEU A 180 -2.41 -16.13 -27.50
N PHE A 181 -1.60 -17.10 -27.11
CA PHE A 181 -0.21 -17.22 -27.56
C PHE A 181 -0.07 -17.24 -29.09
N GLU A 182 -0.99 -17.89 -29.76
CA GLU A 182 -1.07 -17.95 -31.23
C GLU A 182 -1.35 -16.60 -31.91
N ASN A 183 -1.88 -15.62 -31.18
CA ASN A 183 -2.18 -14.28 -31.66
C ASN A 183 -1.14 -13.24 -31.19
N LEU A 184 -0.18 -13.64 -30.35
CA LEU A 184 0.88 -12.74 -29.90
C LEU A 184 1.97 -12.64 -30.96
N THR A 185 2.13 -11.41 -31.49
CA THR A 185 3.29 -11.12 -32.36
C THR A 185 4.53 -10.87 -31.50
N ALA A 186 5.73 -10.98 -32.12
CA ALA A 186 6.98 -10.64 -31.45
C ALA A 186 6.98 -9.20 -30.90
N ASP A 187 6.39 -8.26 -31.63
CA ASP A 187 6.32 -6.85 -31.19
C ASP A 187 5.47 -6.68 -29.94
N LEU A 188 4.28 -7.28 -29.90
CA LEU A 188 3.40 -7.28 -28.72
C LEU A 188 4.07 -7.96 -27.51
N PHE A 189 4.78 -9.03 -27.75
CA PHE A 189 5.53 -9.73 -26.71
C PHE A 189 6.64 -8.84 -26.15
N ASN A 190 7.46 -8.27 -27.03
CA ASN A 190 8.60 -7.45 -26.68
C ASN A 190 8.18 -6.14 -25.99
N GLU A 191 7.07 -5.50 -26.38
CA GLU A 191 6.58 -4.28 -25.73
C GLU A 191 6.35 -4.49 -24.23
N VAL A 192 5.82 -5.63 -23.83
CA VAL A 192 5.61 -5.97 -22.41
C VAL A 192 6.92 -6.30 -21.72
N VAL A 193 7.78 -7.09 -22.39
CA VAL A 193 9.08 -7.54 -21.86
C VAL A 193 10.02 -6.35 -21.66
N ASP A 194 10.09 -5.43 -22.62
CA ASP A 194 10.99 -4.28 -22.55
C ASP A 194 10.78 -3.47 -21.30
N ILE A 195 9.53 -3.17 -20.93
CA ILE A 195 9.25 -2.38 -19.75
C ILE A 195 9.64 -3.11 -18.46
N LYS A 196 9.26 -4.37 -18.35
CA LYS A 196 9.49 -5.16 -17.13
C LYS A 196 10.94 -5.65 -17.03
N TYR A 197 11.47 -6.24 -18.09
CA TYR A 197 12.82 -6.80 -18.09
C TYR A 197 13.90 -5.74 -18.32
N ASN A 198 13.89 -5.05 -19.47
CA ASN A 198 14.93 -4.08 -19.79
C ASN A 198 14.88 -2.88 -18.83
N GLY A 199 13.68 -2.41 -18.47
CA GLY A 199 13.53 -1.36 -17.45
C GLY A 199 14.13 -1.77 -16.10
N THR A 200 13.82 -2.98 -15.60
CA THR A 200 14.41 -3.47 -14.35
C THR A 200 15.92 -3.69 -14.47
N LYS A 201 16.38 -4.22 -15.59
CA LYS A 201 17.80 -4.45 -15.85
C LYS A 201 18.61 -3.16 -15.81
N TYR A 202 18.14 -2.10 -16.47
CA TYR A 202 18.85 -0.83 -16.47
C TYR A 202 18.77 -0.14 -15.09
N LEU A 203 17.63 -0.19 -14.43
CA LEU A 203 17.51 0.28 -13.05
C LEU A 203 18.48 -0.46 -12.12
N ASP A 204 18.64 -1.79 -12.27
CA ASP A 204 19.61 -2.56 -11.50
C ASP A 204 21.05 -2.13 -11.80
N ILE A 205 21.44 -2.06 -13.07
CA ILE A 205 22.80 -1.69 -13.49
C ILE A 205 23.17 -0.31 -12.91
N TYR A 206 22.34 0.70 -13.16
CA TYR A 206 22.70 2.06 -12.81
C TYR A 206 22.57 2.36 -11.33
N THR A 207 21.68 1.68 -10.59
CA THR A 207 21.67 1.78 -9.12
C THR A 207 22.88 1.11 -8.48
N ARG A 208 23.43 0.04 -9.08
CA ARG A 208 24.72 -0.53 -8.62
C ARG A 208 25.88 0.43 -8.82
N ILE A 209 25.88 1.20 -9.91
CA ILE A 209 26.96 2.14 -10.23
C ILE A 209 26.87 3.39 -9.35
N TYR A 210 25.69 4.02 -9.31
CA TYR A 210 25.54 5.37 -8.74
C TYR A 210 24.97 5.40 -7.32
N SER A 211 24.37 4.31 -6.82
CA SER A 211 23.58 4.34 -5.59
C SER A 211 23.81 3.17 -4.64
N GLN A 212 24.81 2.34 -4.87
CA GLN A 212 25.05 1.10 -4.12
C GLN A 212 25.06 1.29 -2.59
N LYS A 213 25.64 2.39 -2.10
CA LYS A 213 25.75 2.67 -0.66
C LYS A 213 24.54 3.40 -0.06
N SER A 214 23.72 4.00 -0.90
CA SER A 214 22.59 4.84 -0.47
C SER A 214 21.24 4.19 -0.62
N LEU A 215 21.13 3.19 -1.48
CA LEU A 215 19.88 2.51 -1.79
C LEU A 215 19.46 1.62 -0.61
N ASP A 216 18.23 1.86 -0.12
CA ASP A 216 17.63 1.07 0.95
C ASP A 216 16.57 0.09 0.38
N TYR A 217 15.95 0.46 -0.75
CA TYR A 217 14.82 -0.27 -1.32
C TYR A 217 14.96 -0.41 -2.84
N PHE A 218 14.87 -1.64 -3.33
CA PHE A 218 14.69 -1.95 -4.75
C PHE A 218 13.46 -2.85 -4.88
N VAL A 219 12.32 -2.26 -5.20
CA VAL A 219 11.03 -2.93 -5.18
C VAL A 219 10.45 -3.01 -6.59
N VAL A 220 10.15 -4.21 -7.04
CA VAL A 220 9.50 -4.46 -8.31
C VAL A 220 8.09 -5.03 -8.08
N PHE A 221 7.14 -4.58 -8.86
CA PHE A 221 5.76 -5.04 -8.77
C PHE A 221 5.53 -6.17 -9.76
N SER A 222 5.65 -7.39 -9.28
CA SER A 222 5.41 -8.61 -10.04
C SER A 222 3.91 -8.97 -10.09
N SER A 223 3.60 -10.15 -10.54
CA SER A 223 2.24 -10.65 -10.70
C SER A 223 2.14 -12.13 -10.37
N ILE A 224 1.00 -12.54 -9.84
CA ILE A 224 0.65 -13.96 -9.67
C ILE A 224 0.63 -14.72 -11.01
N SER A 225 0.52 -14.00 -12.13
CA SER A 225 0.56 -14.57 -13.49
C SER A 225 1.88 -15.27 -13.79
N CYS A 226 3.01 -14.89 -13.14
CA CYS A 226 4.29 -15.57 -13.34
C CYS A 226 4.38 -16.94 -12.65
N GLY A 227 3.64 -17.13 -11.53
CA GLY A 227 3.64 -18.40 -10.80
C GLY A 227 2.52 -19.36 -11.18
N ARG A 228 1.30 -18.84 -11.37
CA ARG A 228 0.10 -19.64 -11.67
C ARG A 228 -0.28 -19.65 -13.15
N GLY A 229 0.27 -18.73 -13.94
CA GLY A 229 -0.21 -18.44 -15.27
C GLY A 229 -1.54 -17.66 -15.22
N ASN A 230 -1.85 -17.01 -16.33
CA ASN A 230 -3.14 -16.43 -16.62
C ASN A 230 -3.39 -16.55 -18.14
N ALA A 231 -4.57 -16.99 -18.54
CA ALA A 231 -4.90 -17.13 -19.94
C ALA A 231 -4.71 -15.78 -20.68
N GLY A 232 -4.01 -15.82 -21.81
CA GLY A 232 -3.72 -14.62 -22.59
C GLY A 232 -2.58 -13.75 -22.07
N GLN A 233 -1.87 -14.12 -21.01
CA GLN A 233 -0.79 -13.32 -20.41
C GLN A 233 0.58 -14.02 -20.42
N THR A 234 0.91 -14.78 -21.44
CA THR A 234 2.20 -15.47 -21.57
C THR A 234 3.37 -14.47 -21.56
N ASN A 235 3.27 -13.38 -22.31
CA ASN A 235 4.24 -12.28 -22.34
C ASN A 235 4.40 -11.60 -20.97
N TYR A 236 3.28 -11.30 -20.32
CA TYR A 236 3.27 -10.64 -19.02
C TYR A 236 3.80 -11.54 -17.89
N GLY A 237 3.43 -12.82 -17.89
CA GLY A 237 3.98 -13.81 -16.96
C GLY A 237 5.49 -13.99 -17.12
N TYR A 238 5.98 -14.12 -18.37
CA TYR A 238 7.40 -14.19 -18.67
C TYR A 238 8.16 -12.95 -18.21
N ALA A 239 7.63 -11.75 -18.54
CA ALA A 239 8.26 -10.49 -18.19
C ALA A 239 8.38 -10.29 -16.66
N ASN A 240 7.35 -10.64 -15.89
CA ASN A 240 7.41 -10.59 -14.44
C ASN A 240 8.38 -11.62 -13.86
N SER A 241 8.42 -12.85 -14.39
CA SER A 241 9.37 -13.88 -13.96
C SER A 241 10.82 -13.44 -14.17
N THR A 242 11.15 -12.83 -15.31
CA THR A 242 12.50 -12.31 -15.56
C THR A 242 12.90 -11.18 -14.64
N MET A 243 11.97 -10.29 -14.30
CA MET A 243 12.15 -9.23 -13.32
C MET A 243 12.46 -9.79 -11.92
N GLU A 244 11.75 -10.84 -11.50
CA GLU A 244 12.01 -11.54 -10.23
C GLU A 244 13.43 -12.13 -10.18
N ARG A 245 13.92 -12.71 -11.29
CA ARG A 245 15.30 -13.24 -11.36
C ARG A 245 16.35 -12.17 -11.14
N ILE A 246 16.13 -10.94 -11.62
CA ILE A 246 17.04 -9.82 -11.34
C ILE A 246 17.06 -9.52 -9.83
N CYS A 247 15.91 -9.48 -9.19
CA CYS A 247 15.83 -9.24 -7.75
C CYS A 247 16.48 -10.35 -6.92
N GLU A 248 16.30 -11.61 -7.31
CA GLU A 248 16.99 -12.73 -6.67
C GLU A 248 18.52 -12.66 -6.80
N GLN A 249 19.01 -12.20 -7.97
CA GLN A 249 20.43 -11.98 -8.15
C GLN A 249 20.93 -10.83 -7.26
N ARG A 250 20.16 -9.73 -7.15
CA ARG A 250 20.51 -8.64 -6.23
C ARG A 250 20.63 -9.13 -4.78
N GLN A 251 19.70 -9.95 -4.33
CA GLN A 251 19.76 -10.52 -2.96
C GLN A 251 20.99 -11.41 -2.75
N LYS A 252 21.36 -12.23 -3.76
CA LYS A 252 22.58 -13.05 -3.72
C LYS A 252 23.84 -12.19 -3.65
N ASP A 253 23.81 -11.03 -4.28
CA ASP A 253 24.91 -10.04 -4.27
C ASP A 253 24.94 -9.19 -2.99
N GLY A 254 24.02 -9.42 -2.05
CA GLY A 254 23.92 -8.67 -0.80
C GLY A 254 23.37 -7.26 -0.96
N LEU A 255 22.63 -7.00 -2.05
CA LEU A 255 22.01 -5.70 -2.35
C LEU A 255 20.52 -5.71 -1.97
N PRO A 256 19.93 -4.52 -1.69
CA PRO A 256 18.52 -4.41 -1.43
C PRO A 256 17.68 -4.78 -2.66
#